data_24d2627718c4c41f087200f9bd63b204
#
_entry.id   24d2627718c4c41f087200f9bd63b204
#
_cell.length_a   1.000
_cell.length_b   1.000
_cell.length_c   1.000
_cell.angle_alpha   90.00
_cell.angle_beta   90.00
_cell.angle_gamma   90.00
#
_symmetry.space_group_name_H-M   'P 1'
#
loop_
_entity.id
_entity.type
_entity.pdbx_description
1 polymer ?
#
loop_
_entity_poly.entity_id
_entity_poly.type
_entity_poly.pdbx_seq_one_letter_code
_entity_poly.pdbx_strand_id
1 'polypeptide(L)'
;MSRAFLERWLEEVIATPGLTGIEDLDIARRSLLDDALRAAPLVERVPGPVIDVGSGGGTPGIPLASVLPERVFTLLEAERRKCDFLERVSSELANVHVVWGRAEEQETDAYGAALAKALAKPPVAAELCLPLVRPGGIAVVWVGQSADVGPVAKVADMLAATLEADHDGLLVLRKLGPTPSGFPRRSGMAKKRPLA
;
A
#
# COMPACT_ATOMS: atom_id res chain seq x y z
N MET A 1 12.56 14.79 -5.50
CA MET A 1 13.28 14.61 -4.21
C MET A 1 14.66 14.03 -4.45
N SER A 2 15.65 14.28 -3.56
CA SER A 2 17.02 13.84 -3.81
C SER A 2 17.23 12.35 -3.45
N ARG A 3 18.15 11.69 -4.17
CA ARG A 3 18.61 10.32 -3.86
C ARG A 3 19.11 10.22 -2.40
N ALA A 4 19.72 11.27 -1.88
CA ALA A 4 20.22 11.34 -0.51
C ALA A 4 19.11 11.20 0.55
N PHE A 5 17.88 11.67 0.29
CA PHE A 5 16.74 11.47 1.19
C PHE A 5 16.39 9.99 1.31
N LEU A 6 16.27 9.29 0.17
CA LEU A 6 15.90 7.87 0.16
C LEU A 6 16.98 6.98 0.79
N GLU A 7 18.26 7.33 0.65
CA GLU A 7 19.34 6.63 1.34
C GLU A 7 19.23 6.78 2.87
N ARG A 8 19.05 8.01 3.38
CA ARG A 8 18.84 8.25 4.82
C ARG A 8 17.61 7.48 5.35
N TRP A 9 16.50 7.52 4.60
CA TRP A 9 15.30 6.76 4.97
C TRP A 9 15.59 5.26 5.08
N LEU A 10 16.30 4.66 4.11
CA LEU A 10 16.68 3.24 4.16
C LEU A 10 17.53 2.91 5.39
N GLU A 11 18.54 3.74 5.67
CA GLU A 11 19.41 3.57 6.85
C GLU A 11 18.58 3.62 8.15
N GLU A 12 17.64 4.56 8.26
CA GLU A 12 16.76 4.65 9.42
C GLU A 12 15.80 3.48 9.57
N VAL A 13 15.24 2.97 8.46
CA VAL A 13 14.38 1.77 8.48
C VAL A 13 15.15 0.56 9.00
N ILE A 14 16.39 0.35 8.54
CA ILE A 14 17.25 -0.76 8.98
C ILE A 14 17.62 -0.59 10.45
N ALA A 15 18.00 0.62 10.87
CA ALA A 15 18.42 0.91 12.23
C ALA A 15 17.28 0.87 13.26
N THR A 16 16.01 0.92 12.81
CA THR A 16 14.86 0.95 13.72
C THR A 16 14.29 -0.45 13.95
N PRO A 17 14.40 -1.03 15.17
CA PRO A 17 13.92 -2.37 15.46
C PRO A 17 12.44 -2.56 15.15
N GLY A 18 12.09 -3.66 14.48
CA GLY A 18 10.71 -4.08 14.19
C GLY A 18 10.04 -3.38 12.99
N LEU A 19 10.80 -2.61 12.19
CA LEU A 19 10.33 -2.08 10.91
C LEU A 19 10.65 -3.04 9.76
N THR A 20 11.80 -3.67 9.79
CA THR A 20 12.24 -4.69 8.84
C THR A 20 13.12 -5.72 9.53
N GLY A 21 13.23 -6.91 8.94
CA GLY A 21 14.25 -7.91 9.28
C GLY A 21 15.48 -7.85 8.38
N ILE A 22 15.55 -6.86 7.47
CA ILE A 22 16.67 -6.68 6.55
C ILE A 22 17.73 -5.84 7.25
N GLU A 23 18.96 -6.35 7.33
CA GLU A 23 20.10 -5.68 7.96
C GLU A 23 21.10 -5.14 6.92
N ASP A 24 21.10 -5.69 5.71
CA ASP A 24 21.97 -5.30 4.61
C ASP A 24 21.36 -4.17 3.79
N LEU A 25 22.11 -3.08 3.60
CA LEU A 25 21.63 -1.88 2.91
C LEU A 25 21.34 -2.12 1.42
N ASP A 26 22.12 -2.96 0.74
CA ASP A 26 21.90 -3.26 -0.67
C ASP A 26 20.67 -4.16 -0.87
N ILE A 27 20.43 -5.08 0.06
CA ILE A 27 19.19 -5.88 0.09
C ILE A 27 18.00 -4.96 0.37
N ALA A 28 18.11 -4.06 1.34
CA ALA A 28 17.05 -3.10 1.64
C ALA A 28 16.75 -2.19 0.44
N ARG A 29 17.77 -1.70 -0.25
CA ARG A 29 17.58 -0.89 -1.46
C ARG A 29 16.78 -1.64 -2.51
N ARG A 30 17.16 -2.86 -2.85
CA ARG A 30 16.44 -3.69 -3.83
C ARG A 30 15.01 -3.99 -3.40
N SER A 31 14.81 -4.37 -2.13
CA SER A 31 13.53 -4.91 -1.64
C SER A 31 12.55 -3.84 -1.18
N LEU A 32 13.03 -2.72 -0.64
CA LEU A 32 12.19 -1.68 -0.06
C LEU A 32 12.06 -0.45 -0.98
N LEU A 33 13.08 -0.13 -1.76
CA LEU A 33 13.11 1.03 -2.64
C LEU A 33 12.83 0.65 -4.10
N ASP A 34 13.72 -0.14 -4.73
CA ASP A 34 13.62 -0.41 -6.17
C ASP A 34 12.35 -1.19 -6.50
N ASP A 35 11.99 -2.18 -5.67
CA ASP A 35 10.76 -2.93 -5.83
C ASP A 35 9.49 -2.07 -5.63
N ALA A 36 9.52 -1.10 -4.72
CA ALA A 36 8.42 -0.15 -4.53
C ALA A 36 8.23 0.75 -5.76
N LEU A 37 9.33 1.26 -6.34
CA LEU A 37 9.31 2.16 -7.49
C LEU A 37 8.75 1.51 -8.77
N ARG A 38 8.69 0.20 -8.86
CA ARG A 38 8.03 -0.52 -9.98
C ARG A 38 6.56 -0.13 -10.14
N ALA A 39 5.89 0.27 -9.06
CA ALA A 39 4.50 0.70 -9.13
C ALA A 39 4.31 2.16 -9.60
N ALA A 40 5.36 2.96 -9.71
CA ALA A 40 5.24 4.37 -10.09
C ALA A 40 4.46 4.59 -11.41
N PRO A 41 4.75 3.87 -12.51
CA PRO A 41 4.02 4.05 -13.76
C PRO A 41 2.53 3.64 -13.66
N LEU A 42 2.18 2.72 -12.76
CA LEU A 42 0.80 2.29 -12.54
C LEU A 42 0.01 3.36 -11.77
N VAL A 43 0.62 3.89 -10.71
CA VAL A 43 0.04 4.93 -9.87
C VAL A 43 -0.11 6.24 -10.66
N GLU A 44 0.86 6.61 -11.47
CA GLU A 44 0.85 7.85 -12.28
C GLU A 44 -0.35 7.92 -13.23
N ARG A 45 -0.77 6.78 -13.79
CA ARG A 45 -1.86 6.70 -14.78
C ARG A 45 -3.26 6.90 -14.19
N VAL A 46 -3.43 6.78 -12.88
CA VAL A 46 -4.75 6.94 -12.24
C VAL A 46 -4.78 8.24 -11.44
N PRO A 47 -5.76 9.13 -11.63
CA PRO A 47 -5.82 10.39 -10.92
C PRO A 47 -6.28 10.21 -9.46
N GLY A 48 -6.06 11.22 -8.60
CA GLY A 48 -6.52 11.29 -7.22
C GLY A 48 -5.46 10.90 -6.18
N PRO A 49 -5.77 10.99 -4.89
CA PRO A 49 -4.84 10.68 -3.81
C PRO A 49 -4.51 9.17 -3.77
N VAL A 50 -3.39 8.86 -3.14
CA VAL A 50 -2.87 7.49 -2.96
C VAL A 50 -2.87 7.15 -1.49
N ILE A 51 -3.26 5.93 -1.13
CA ILE A 51 -3.14 5.42 0.23
C ILE A 51 -2.23 4.18 0.25
N ASP A 52 -1.25 4.20 1.15
CA ASP A 52 -0.41 3.05 1.48
C ASP A 52 -0.95 2.40 2.74
N VAL A 53 -1.48 1.18 2.64
CA VAL A 53 -2.20 0.49 3.70
C VAL A 53 -1.26 -0.41 4.49
N GLY A 54 -1.04 -0.06 5.76
CA GLY A 54 -0.09 -0.74 6.63
C GLY A 54 1.35 -0.37 6.27
N SER A 55 1.62 0.93 6.21
CA SER A 55 2.87 1.49 5.68
C SER A 55 4.15 1.03 6.39
N GLY A 56 4.06 0.58 7.65
CA GLY A 56 5.18 0.02 8.39
C GLY A 56 6.40 0.96 8.45
N GLY A 57 7.48 0.62 7.78
CA GLY A 57 8.68 1.46 7.61
C GLY A 57 8.57 2.49 6.48
N GLY A 58 7.40 2.62 5.82
CA GLY A 58 7.15 3.60 4.78
C GLY A 58 7.25 3.07 3.34
N THR A 59 7.41 1.77 3.15
CA THR A 59 7.43 1.17 1.80
C THR A 59 6.07 0.53 1.49
N PRO A 60 5.44 0.79 0.34
CA PRO A 60 5.98 1.51 -0.83
C PRO A 60 5.71 3.03 -0.83
N GLY A 61 4.99 3.58 0.14
CA GLY A 61 4.48 4.96 0.14
C GLY A 61 5.56 6.04 0.02
N ILE A 62 6.62 6.00 0.86
CA ILE A 62 7.69 7.01 0.85
C ILE A 62 8.48 7.01 -0.47
N PRO A 63 8.97 5.86 -1.01
CA PRO A 63 9.60 5.83 -2.33
C PRO A 63 8.72 6.44 -3.42
N LEU A 64 7.44 6.06 -3.49
CA LEU A 64 6.53 6.55 -4.51
C LEU A 64 6.22 8.04 -4.35
N ALA A 65 5.98 8.51 -3.12
CA ALA A 65 5.76 9.93 -2.84
C ALA A 65 6.96 10.80 -3.26
N SER A 66 8.19 10.27 -3.13
CA SER A 66 9.41 10.98 -3.49
C SER A 66 9.56 11.22 -5.01
N VAL A 67 9.03 10.32 -5.84
CA VAL A 67 9.10 10.39 -7.32
C VAL A 67 7.83 10.93 -7.96
N LEU A 68 6.73 11.00 -7.22
CA LEU A 68 5.43 11.53 -7.65
C LEU A 68 5.02 12.74 -6.78
N PRO A 69 5.77 13.85 -6.80
CA PRO A 69 5.57 14.97 -5.86
C PRO A 69 4.21 15.68 -6.04
N GLU A 70 3.59 15.58 -7.20
CA GLU A 70 2.26 16.14 -7.50
C GLU A 70 1.09 15.30 -6.95
N ARG A 71 1.38 14.12 -6.37
CA ARG A 71 0.39 13.21 -5.84
C ARG A 71 0.38 13.27 -4.32
N VAL A 72 -0.79 13.37 -3.73
CA VAL A 72 -0.96 13.29 -2.27
C VAL A 72 -0.94 11.83 -1.84
N PHE A 73 -0.10 11.50 -0.85
CA PHE A 73 0.03 10.18 -0.25
C PHE A 73 -0.45 10.19 1.20
N THR A 74 -1.30 9.23 1.53
CA THR A 74 -1.67 8.88 2.90
C THR A 74 -0.93 7.62 3.32
N LEU A 75 -0.10 7.70 4.35
CA LEU A 75 0.55 6.55 4.98
C LEU A 75 -0.31 6.10 6.15
N LEU A 76 -1.05 5.00 5.96
CA LEU A 76 -1.98 4.46 6.97
C LEU A 76 -1.30 3.35 7.76
N GLU A 77 -1.20 3.51 9.08
CA GLU A 77 -0.57 2.53 9.96
C GLU A 77 -1.35 2.39 11.28
N ALA A 78 -1.50 1.16 11.78
CA ALA A 78 -2.25 0.87 12.99
C ALA A 78 -1.42 0.91 14.27
N GLU A 79 -0.08 0.82 14.17
CA GLU A 79 0.83 0.88 15.32
C GLU A 79 1.35 2.30 15.54
N ARG A 80 1.00 2.92 16.68
CA ARG A 80 1.38 4.31 17.00
C ARG A 80 2.89 4.56 16.85
N ARG A 81 3.73 3.66 17.35
CA ARG A 81 5.19 3.78 17.24
C ARG A 81 5.68 3.87 15.80
N LYS A 82 5.04 3.14 14.87
CA LYS A 82 5.36 3.19 13.44
C LYS A 82 4.88 4.50 12.82
N CYS A 83 3.72 5.03 13.25
CA CYS A 83 3.26 6.35 12.83
C CYS A 83 4.26 7.43 13.25
N ASP A 84 4.74 7.42 14.49
CA ASP A 84 5.74 8.39 14.98
C ASP A 84 7.03 8.33 14.15
N PHE A 85 7.45 7.13 13.75
CA PHE A 85 8.57 6.95 12.82
C PHE A 85 8.26 7.57 11.44
N LEU A 86 7.10 7.23 10.86
CA LEU A 86 6.68 7.73 9.54
C LEU A 86 6.59 9.26 9.52
N GLU A 87 5.96 9.88 10.53
CA GLU A 87 5.87 11.35 10.68
C GLU A 87 7.26 12.00 10.65
N ARG A 88 8.22 11.42 11.38
CA ARG A 88 9.59 11.93 11.45
C ARG A 88 10.32 11.80 10.11
N VAL A 89 10.32 10.62 9.49
CA VAL A 89 11.10 10.38 8.27
C VAL A 89 10.48 10.99 7.03
N SER A 90 9.17 11.22 7.00
CA SER A 90 8.48 11.86 5.87
C SER A 90 8.33 13.37 6.00
N SER A 91 8.87 13.99 7.06
CA SER A 91 8.70 15.43 7.33
C SER A 91 9.21 16.35 6.21
N GLU A 92 10.15 15.88 5.38
CA GLU A 92 10.63 16.59 4.20
C GLU A 92 9.72 16.43 2.96
N LEU A 93 8.69 15.56 3.02
CA LEU A 93 7.76 15.27 1.92
C LEU A 93 6.45 16.05 2.11
N ALA A 94 6.31 17.21 1.46
CA ALA A 94 5.11 18.04 1.59
C ALA A 94 3.81 17.38 1.10
N ASN A 95 3.93 16.29 0.32
CA ASN A 95 2.83 15.54 -0.27
C ASN A 95 2.46 14.27 0.51
N VAL A 96 3.00 14.09 1.74
CA VAL A 96 2.75 12.92 2.58
C VAL A 96 1.99 13.30 3.84
N HIS A 97 0.96 12.52 4.17
CA HIS A 97 0.20 12.60 5.42
C HIS A 97 0.20 11.23 6.10
N VAL A 98 0.54 11.18 7.38
CA VAL A 98 0.50 9.95 8.18
C VAL A 98 -0.84 9.89 8.93
N VAL A 99 -1.50 8.73 8.84
CA VAL A 99 -2.77 8.48 9.53
C VAL A 99 -2.62 7.27 10.44
N TRP A 100 -2.83 7.48 11.73
CA TRP A 100 -2.92 6.40 12.69
C TRP A 100 -4.33 5.81 12.68
N GLY A 101 -4.48 4.59 12.19
CA GLY A 101 -5.79 3.94 12.06
C GLY A 101 -5.74 2.63 11.29
N ARG A 102 -6.91 2.09 11.02
CA ARG A 102 -7.09 0.85 10.25
C ARG A 102 -7.80 1.13 8.94
N ALA A 103 -7.57 0.28 7.94
CA ALA A 103 -8.20 0.40 6.63
C ALA A 103 -9.73 0.38 6.72
N GLU A 104 -10.26 -0.46 7.58
CA GLU A 104 -11.70 -0.65 7.77
C GLU A 104 -12.42 0.56 8.42
N GLU A 105 -11.66 1.53 8.89
CA GLU A 105 -12.14 2.75 9.56
C GLU A 105 -12.02 4.01 8.67
N GLN A 106 -11.45 3.84 7.48
CA GLN A 106 -11.26 4.93 6.54
C GLN A 106 -12.49 5.14 5.64
N GLU A 107 -12.57 6.32 5.02
CA GLU A 107 -13.59 6.64 4.03
C GLU A 107 -13.49 5.73 2.81
N THR A 108 -14.63 5.18 2.37
CA THR A 108 -14.70 4.33 1.18
C THR A 108 -14.69 5.16 -0.09
N ASP A 109 -14.19 4.55 -1.19
CA ASP A 109 -14.19 5.13 -2.54
C ASP A 109 -13.50 6.51 -2.63
N ALA A 110 -12.54 6.81 -1.72
CA ALA A 110 -11.90 8.12 -1.60
C ALA A 110 -10.59 8.24 -2.41
N TYR A 111 -9.89 7.12 -2.64
CA TYR A 111 -8.54 7.14 -3.21
C TYR A 111 -8.51 6.71 -4.68
N GLY A 112 -7.61 7.33 -5.47
CA GLY A 112 -7.33 6.88 -6.84
C GLY A 112 -6.52 5.59 -6.87
N ALA A 113 -5.62 5.40 -5.90
CA ALA A 113 -4.84 4.18 -5.75
C ALA A 113 -4.71 3.78 -4.28
N ALA A 114 -4.79 2.46 -4.00
CA ALA A 114 -4.44 1.86 -2.72
C ALA A 114 -3.29 0.86 -2.91
N LEU A 115 -2.31 0.91 -2.02
CA LEU A 115 -1.09 0.11 -2.10
C LEU A 115 -1.01 -0.81 -0.89
N ALA A 116 -0.55 -2.05 -1.08
CA ALA A 116 -0.28 -2.97 0.01
C ALA A 116 0.95 -3.83 -0.28
N LYS A 117 2.00 -3.65 0.51
CA LYS A 117 3.21 -4.45 0.47
C LYS A 117 3.44 -5.10 1.83
N ALA A 118 3.53 -6.44 1.85
CA ALA A 118 3.72 -7.23 3.07
C ALA A 118 2.68 -7.00 4.20
N LEU A 119 1.49 -6.47 3.86
CA LEU A 119 0.41 -6.16 4.82
C LEU A 119 -0.22 -7.43 5.41
N ALA A 120 -0.57 -8.38 4.55
CA ALA A 120 -1.25 -9.62 4.87
C ALA A 120 -1.16 -10.61 3.70
N LYS A 121 -1.80 -11.78 3.80
CA LYS A 121 -2.00 -12.67 2.64
C LYS A 121 -2.72 -11.91 1.52
N PRO A 122 -2.39 -12.14 0.24
CA PRO A 122 -2.89 -11.33 -0.88
C PRO A 122 -4.42 -11.13 -0.93
N PRO A 123 -5.29 -12.13 -0.69
CA PRO A 123 -6.73 -11.91 -0.67
C PRO A 123 -7.18 -10.96 0.45
N VAL A 124 -6.53 -11.04 1.62
CA VAL A 124 -6.81 -10.14 2.75
C VAL A 124 -6.34 -8.73 2.46
N ALA A 125 -5.17 -8.57 1.84
CA ALA A 125 -4.67 -7.27 1.40
C ALA A 125 -5.60 -6.63 0.38
N ALA A 126 -6.09 -7.40 -0.60
CA ALA A 126 -7.08 -6.94 -1.58
C ALA A 126 -8.39 -6.49 -0.91
N GLU A 127 -8.89 -7.24 0.08
CA GLU A 127 -10.08 -6.87 0.84
C GLU A 127 -9.92 -5.57 1.63
N LEU A 128 -8.72 -5.31 2.18
CA LEU A 128 -8.44 -4.09 2.94
C LEU A 128 -8.25 -2.86 2.04
N CYS A 129 -7.73 -3.05 0.83
CA CYS A 129 -7.44 -1.96 -0.11
C CYS A 129 -8.65 -1.55 -0.96
N LEU A 130 -9.39 -2.52 -1.51
CA LEU A 130 -10.44 -2.25 -2.51
C LEU A 130 -11.57 -1.34 -2.04
N PRO A 131 -12.04 -1.41 -0.78
CA PRO A 131 -13.07 -0.48 -0.30
C PRO A 131 -12.64 0.98 -0.29
N LEU A 132 -11.34 1.25 -0.21
CA LEU A 132 -10.77 2.60 -0.18
C LEU A 132 -10.66 3.22 -1.57
N VAL A 133 -10.64 2.37 -2.61
CA VAL A 133 -10.44 2.78 -4.00
C VAL A 133 -11.76 3.17 -4.65
N ARG A 134 -11.80 4.36 -5.24
CA ARG A 134 -12.94 4.85 -6.00
C ARG A 134 -13.13 4.10 -7.33
N PRO A 135 -14.33 4.08 -7.91
CA PRO A 135 -14.53 3.53 -9.25
C PRO A 135 -13.56 4.14 -10.27
N GLY A 136 -12.96 3.30 -11.10
CA GLY A 136 -11.90 3.67 -12.07
C GLY A 136 -10.48 3.72 -11.49
N GLY A 137 -10.32 3.66 -10.17
CA GLY A 137 -9.03 3.57 -9.50
C GLY A 137 -8.44 2.16 -9.46
N ILE A 138 -7.30 1.99 -8.80
CA ILE A 138 -6.60 0.70 -8.69
C ILE A 138 -6.19 0.38 -7.26
N ALA A 139 -6.18 -0.91 -6.90
CA ALA A 139 -5.37 -1.41 -5.80
C ALA A 139 -4.14 -2.13 -6.38
N VAL A 140 -2.96 -1.89 -5.80
CA VAL A 140 -1.71 -2.58 -6.16
C VAL A 140 -1.25 -3.38 -4.95
N VAL A 141 -1.18 -4.71 -5.12
CA VAL A 141 -0.81 -5.64 -4.06
C VAL A 141 0.47 -6.36 -4.45
N TRP A 142 1.52 -6.21 -3.65
CA TRP A 142 2.78 -6.97 -3.82
C TRP A 142 2.59 -8.41 -3.37
N VAL A 143 2.96 -9.34 -4.24
CA VAL A 143 2.87 -10.78 -3.99
C VAL A 143 4.20 -11.46 -4.34
N GLY A 144 4.44 -12.65 -3.77
CA GLY A 144 5.56 -13.49 -4.22
C GLY A 144 5.27 -14.10 -5.60
N GLN A 145 6.33 -14.44 -6.36
CA GLN A 145 6.23 -14.98 -7.72
C GLN A 145 5.39 -16.26 -7.84
N SER A 146 5.24 -17.02 -6.75
CA SER A 146 4.45 -18.25 -6.71
C SER A 146 3.07 -18.09 -6.08
N ALA A 147 2.57 -16.84 -5.93
CA ALA A 147 1.28 -16.61 -5.29
C ALA A 147 0.13 -17.12 -6.18
N ASP A 148 -0.80 -17.88 -5.58
CA ASP A 148 -2.06 -18.20 -6.24
C ASP A 148 -2.95 -16.95 -6.29
N VAL A 149 -3.22 -16.49 -7.50
CA VAL A 149 -4.02 -15.28 -7.75
C VAL A 149 -5.54 -15.54 -7.77
N GLY A 150 -5.97 -16.80 -7.87
CA GLY A 150 -7.39 -17.16 -7.92
C GLY A 150 -8.21 -16.65 -6.74
N PRO A 151 -7.74 -16.79 -5.47
CA PRO A 151 -8.41 -16.21 -4.31
C PRO A 151 -8.48 -14.67 -4.35
N VAL A 152 -7.48 -13.99 -4.91
CA VAL A 152 -7.48 -12.53 -5.05
C VAL A 152 -8.54 -12.09 -6.06
N ALA A 153 -8.66 -12.77 -7.19
CA ALA A 153 -9.68 -12.48 -8.21
C ALA A 153 -11.10 -12.62 -7.64
N LYS A 154 -11.35 -13.68 -6.84
CA LYS A 154 -12.66 -13.87 -6.16
C LYS A 154 -12.98 -12.71 -5.21
N VAL A 155 -12.00 -12.24 -4.42
CA VAL A 155 -12.19 -11.08 -3.53
C VAL A 155 -12.45 -9.81 -4.33
N ALA A 156 -11.74 -9.62 -5.45
CA ALA A 156 -11.95 -8.48 -6.33
C ALA A 156 -13.39 -8.44 -6.87
N ASP A 157 -13.91 -9.57 -7.39
CA ASP A 157 -15.29 -9.67 -7.88
C ASP A 157 -16.32 -9.31 -6.80
N MET A 158 -16.11 -9.77 -5.56
CA MET A 158 -16.99 -9.45 -4.42
C MET A 158 -16.98 -7.97 -4.06
N LEU A 159 -15.92 -7.23 -4.42
CA LEU A 159 -15.71 -5.82 -4.08
C LEU A 159 -15.84 -4.89 -5.29
N ALA A 160 -16.61 -5.31 -6.30
CA ALA A 160 -16.85 -4.56 -7.54
C ALA A 160 -15.53 -4.16 -8.23
N ALA A 161 -14.58 -5.09 -8.30
CA ALA A 161 -13.28 -4.91 -8.93
C ALA A 161 -12.93 -6.15 -9.77
N THR A 162 -11.87 -6.05 -10.56
CA THR A 162 -11.32 -7.17 -11.33
C THR A 162 -9.81 -7.20 -11.23
N LEU A 163 -9.22 -8.38 -11.30
CA LEU A 163 -7.78 -8.54 -11.50
C LEU A 163 -7.46 -8.16 -12.95
N GLU A 164 -6.82 -7.00 -13.15
CA GLU A 164 -6.52 -6.47 -14.48
C GLU A 164 -5.18 -7.00 -15.02
N ALA A 165 -4.18 -7.09 -14.16
CA ALA A 165 -2.85 -7.53 -14.54
C ALA A 165 -2.04 -8.07 -13.35
N ASP A 166 -1.07 -8.93 -13.68
CA ASP A 166 0.07 -9.28 -12.84
C ASP A 166 1.35 -8.80 -13.55
N HIS A 167 2.00 -7.81 -12.95
CA HIS A 167 3.26 -7.26 -13.43
C HIS A 167 4.43 -7.83 -12.60
N ASP A 168 4.73 -9.11 -12.78
CA ASP A 168 5.85 -9.79 -12.11
C ASP A 168 5.78 -9.62 -10.57
N GLY A 169 4.67 -10.07 -9.99
CA GLY A 169 4.42 -9.98 -8.55
C GLY A 169 3.81 -8.66 -8.07
N LEU A 170 3.35 -7.79 -8.97
CA LEU A 170 2.48 -6.65 -8.68
C LEU A 170 1.09 -6.94 -9.23
N LEU A 171 0.17 -7.38 -8.39
CA LEU A 171 -1.22 -7.55 -8.79
C LEU A 171 -1.92 -6.20 -8.87
N VAL A 172 -2.49 -5.88 -10.03
CA VAL A 172 -3.28 -4.68 -10.27
C VAL A 172 -4.75 -5.05 -10.30
N LEU A 173 -5.50 -4.51 -9.35
CA LEU A 173 -6.95 -4.71 -9.23
C LEU A 173 -7.66 -3.41 -9.62
N ARG A 174 -8.45 -3.44 -10.71
CA ARG A 174 -9.24 -2.29 -11.17
C ARG A 174 -10.58 -2.24 -10.47
N LYS A 175 -10.89 -1.13 -9.81
CA LYS A 175 -12.21 -0.88 -9.23
C LYS A 175 -13.20 -0.51 -10.32
N LEU A 176 -14.29 -1.27 -10.46
CA LEU A 176 -15.30 -1.13 -11.53
C LEU A 176 -16.52 -0.33 -11.07
N GLY A 177 -16.89 -0.43 -9.81
CA GLY A 177 -18.08 0.19 -9.23
C GLY A 177 -17.87 0.63 -7.79
N PRO A 178 -18.87 1.26 -7.17
CA PRO A 178 -18.80 1.67 -5.76
C PRO A 178 -18.64 0.46 -4.84
N THR A 179 -18.09 0.70 -3.68
CA THR A 179 -17.93 -0.33 -2.65
C THR A 179 -19.28 -0.90 -2.22
N PRO A 180 -19.48 -2.23 -2.32
CA PRO A 180 -20.75 -2.86 -1.97
C PRO A 180 -21.10 -2.66 -0.49
N SER A 181 -22.42 -2.64 -0.18
CA SER A 181 -22.91 -2.57 1.19
C SER A 181 -22.36 -3.72 2.03
N GLY A 182 -21.99 -3.44 3.29
CA GLY A 182 -21.35 -4.41 4.18
C GLY A 182 -19.83 -4.40 4.12
N PHE A 183 -19.22 -3.60 3.25
CA PHE A 183 -17.79 -3.34 3.23
C PHE A 183 -17.47 -1.85 3.50
N PRO A 184 -16.34 -1.57 4.16
CA PRO A 184 -15.42 -2.53 4.77
C PRO A 184 -16.09 -3.33 5.89
N ARG A 185 -15.67 -4.57 6.09
CA ARG A 185 -16.10 -5.36 7.26
C ARG A 185 -15.47 -4.80 8.53
N ARG A 186 -15.99 -5.15 9.70
CA ARG A 186 -15.47 -4.69 11.00
C ARG A 186 -13.98 -4.97 11.13
N SER A 187 -13.26 -4.07 11.78
CA SER A 187 -11.80 -4.15 12.00
C SER A 187 -11.36 -5.52 12.48
N GLY A 188 -10.33 -6.06 11.82
CA GLY A 188 -9.75 -7.38 12.05
C GLY A 188 -10.53 -8.56 11.45
N MET A 189 -11.72 -8.35 10.87
CA MET A 189 -12.53 -9.44 10.31
C MET A 189 -11.87 -10.06 9.08
N ALA A 190 -11.24 -9.25 8.23
CA ALA A 190 -10.53 -9.70 7.04
C ALA A 190 -9.45 -10.76 7.36
N LYS A 191 -8.67 -10.53 8.41
CA LYS A 191 -7.64 -11.50 8.88
C LYS A 191 -8.25 -12.72 9.59
N LYS A 192 -9.30 -12.52 10.38
CA LYS A 192 -9.90 -13.59 11.21
C LYS A 192 -10.78 -14.54 10.39
N ARG A 193 -11.44 -14.06 9.38
CA ARG A 193 -12.33 -14.81 8.48
C ARG A 193 -12.13 -14.32 7.03
N PRO A 194 -11.04 -14.71 6.35
CA PRO A 194 -10.81 -14.34 4.96
C PRO A 194 -12.00 -14.70 4.07
N LEU A 195 -12.21 -13.91 3.01
CA LEU A 195 -13.29 -14.14 2.02
C LEU A 195 -12.94 -15.28 1.05
N ALA A 196 -11.65 -15.56 0.89
CA ALA A 196 -11.14 -16.62 0.03
C ALA A 196 -9.80 -17.16 0.53
#